data_3de84b0b1c21b78d5bfec2b25702a352
#
_entry.id   3de84b0b1c21b78d5bfec2b25702a352
#
_cell.length_a   1.000
_cell.length_b   1.000
_cell.length_c   1.000
_cell.angle_alpha   90.00
_cell.angle_beta   90.00
_cell.angle_gamma   90.00
#
_symmetry.space_group_name_H-M   'P 1'
#
loop_
_entity.id
_entity.type
_entity.pdbx_description
1 polymer ?
#
loop_
_entity_poly.entity_id
_entity_poly.type
_entity_poly.pdbx_seq_one_letter_code
_entity_poly.pdbx_strand_id
1 'polypeptide(L)'
;MHILITDSGVGGLSVCAYAERFVRTHGFEEPVRLTFANAAPENDYGYNSMPSREVKLQTFDRFLRNVTERYAPDFIYVACNTLSVLLPDTPYFRNAVIPVKGIVETGAELLLRGLEADPQSVATIFGTQTTIDAGAYPRLLRERGVDASRIVSQACPGLADTISEDREGVRTKSEIEGWVRAAIEKMPDQTRPVVACL
;
A
#
# COMPACT_ATOMS: atom_id res chain seq x y z
N MET A 1 14.92 17.62 -9.31
CA MET A 1 13.69 17.10 -8.66
C MET A 1 14.06 16.12 -7.54
N HIS A 2 13.49 16.26 -6.34
CA HIS A 2 13.71 15.36 -5.20
C HIS A 2 12.42 14.62 -4.85
N ILE A 3 12.41 13.30 -4.98
CA ILE A 3 11.27 12.43 -4.66
C ILE A 3 11.60 11.66 -3.38
N LEU A 4 10.74 11.77 -2.38
CA LEU A 4 10.79 10.97 -1.16
C LEU A 4 9.77 9.83 -1.26
N ILE A 5 10.24 8.59 -1.10
CA ILE A 5 9.41 7.38 -1.08
C ILE A 5 9.39 6.87 0.35
N THR A 6 8.20 6.59 0.88
CA THR A 6 8.05 6.11 2.26
C THR A 6 7.18 4.87 2.36
N ASP A 7 7.48 4.07 3.38
CA ASP A 7 6.74 2.85 3.75
C ASP A 7 6.76 2.69 5.28
N SER A 8 5.82 1.95 5.83
CA SER A 8 5.77 1.61 7.27
C SER A 8 6.79 0.54 7.69
N GLY A 9 7.52 0.02 6.73
CA GLY A 9 8.55 -1.01 6.90
C GLY A 9 9.59 -0.89 5.80
N VAL A 10 9.96 -2.01 5.18
CA VAL A 10 10.97 -2.08 4.13
C VAL A 10 10.43 -2.45 2.75
N GLY A 11 9.14 -2.77 2.63
CA GLY A 11 8.50 -3.17 1.37
C GLY A 11 8.63 -2.11 0.27
N GLY A 12 8.51 -0.84 0.62
CA GLY A 12 8.68 0.28 -0.29
C GLY A 12 10.08 0.47 -0.87
N LEU A 13 11.11 -0.23 -0.35
CA LEU A 13 12.44 -0.26 -0.98
C LEU A 13 12.40 -0.83 -2.39
N SER A 14 11.54 -1.81 -2.65
CA SER A 14 11.36 -2.37 -3.99
C SER A 14 10.82 -1.33 -4.97
N VAL A 15 9.89 -0.50 -4.53
CA VAL A 15 9.35 0.63 -5.30
C VAL A 15 10.44 1.68 -5.55
N CYS A 16 11.23 2.00 -4.53
CA CYS A 16 12.37 2.93 -4.65
C CYS A 16 13.42 2.42 -5.64
N ALA A 17 13.78 1.16 -5.57
CA ALA A 17 14.74 0.52 -6.49
C ALA A 17 14.21 0.48 -7.93
N TYR A 18 12.90 0.23 -8.10
CA TYR A 18 12.28 0.31 -9.42
C TYR A 18 12.31 1.74 -9.98
N ALA A 19 11.97 2.72 -9.17
CA ALA A 19 12.02 4.14 -9.56
C ALA A 19 13.45 4.57 -9.94
N GLU A 20 14.47 4.16 -9.16
CA GLU A 20 15.88 4.40 -9.48
C GLU A 20 16.26 3.80 -10.84
N ARG A 21 15.93 2.53 -11.04
CA ARG A 21 16.19 1.87 -12.32
C ARG A 21 15.48 2.57 -13.47
N PHE A 22 14.23 2.98 -13.30
CA PHE A 22 13.45 3.71 -14.29
C PHE A 22 14.12 5.05 -14.66
N VAL A 23 14.47 5.85 -13.64
CA VAL A 23 15.16 7.15 -13.82
C VAL A 23 16.46 6.96 -14.61
N ARG A 24 17.27 5.97 -14.23
CA ARG A 24 18.55 5.69 -14.88
C ARG A 24 18.40 5.21 -16.34
N THR A 25 17.35 4.44 -16.63
CA THR A 25 17.15 3.84 -17.97
C THR A 25 16.56 4.82 -18.97
N HIS A 26 15.65 5.70 -18.53
CA HIS A 26 14.92 6.61 -19.43
C HIS A 26 15.60 7.97 -19.57
N GLY A 27 16.47 8.34 -18.64
CA GLY A 27 17.06 9.66 -18.58
C GLY A 27 16.04 10.76 -18.24
N PHE A 28 16.52 11.81 -17.60
CA PHE A 28 15.74 13.01 -17.33
C PHE A 28 16.65 14.22 -17.61
N GLU A 29 16.08 15.29 -18.10
CA GLU A 29 16.85 16.53 -18.38
C GLU A 29 17.48 17.10 -17.09
N GLU A 30 16.75 16.96 -15.97
CA GLU A 30 17.25 17.37 -14.66
C GLU A 30 17.59 16.19 -13.78
N PRO A 31 18.60 16.32 -12.88
CA PRO A 31 18.92 15.27 -11.91
C PRO A 31 17.73 14.92 -11.02
N VAL A 32 17.42 13.63 -10.90
CA VAL A 32 16.40 13.12 -9.99
C VAL A 32 17.09 12.51 -8.77
N ARG A 33 16.79 13.06 -7.60
CA ARG A 33 17.22 12.53 -6.29
C ARG A 33 16.08 11.68 -5.72
N LEU A 34 16.39 10.44 -5.33
CA LEU A 34 15.47 9.57 -4.62
C LEU A 34 15.92 9.40 -3.17
N THR A 35 14.99 9.52 -2.24
CA THR A 35 15.22 9.22 -0.82
C THR A 35 14.17 8.23 -0.36
N PHE A 36 14.59 7.09 0.21
CA PHE A 36 13.70 6.20 0.93
C PHE A 36 13.71 6.56 2.42
N ALA A 37 12.53 6.72 3.00
CA ALA A 37 12.36 6.99 4.41
C ALA A 37 11.39 5.96 5.02
N ASN A 38 11.89 5.14 5.95
CA ASN A 38 11.06 4.23 6.72
C ASN A 38 10.27 5.03 7.76
N ALA A 39 8.93 4.89 7.74
CA ALA A 39 8.03 5.58 8.65
C ALA A 39 7.78 4.83 9.97
N ALA A 40 8.35 3.63 10.16
CA ALA A 40 8.26 2.93 11.44
C ALA A 40 8.90 3.78 12.55
N PRO A 41 8.19 4.03 13.67
CA PRO A 41 8.74 4.88 14.74
C PRO A 41 9.88 4.21 15.51
N GLU A 42 9.84 2.88 15.64
CA GLU A 42 10.83 2.05 16.34
C GLU A 42 10.96 0.70 15.66
N ASN A 43 12.06 -0.01 15.89
CA ASN A 43 12.37 -1.29 15.21
C ASN A 43 11.32 -2.38 15.44
N ASP A 44 10.76 -2.47 16.65
CA ASP A 44 9.82 -3.53 17.04
C ASP A 44 8.40 -2.99 17.28
N TYR A 45 8.13 -1.75 16.88
CA TYR A 45 6.84 -1.10 17.07
C TYR A 45 6.37 -0.43 15.78
N GLY A 46 5.72 -1.23 14.93
CA GLY A 46 5.14 -0.79 13.66
C GLY A 46 3.68 -0.33 13.78
N TYR A 47 3.13 0.18 12.69
CA TYR A 47 1.74 0.65 12.63
C TYR A 47 0.70 -0.42 12.96
N ASN A 48 0.99 -1.70 12.70
CA ASN A 48 0.07 -2.80 13.02
C ASN A 48 -0.08 -3.03 14.53
N SER A 49 0.95 -2.71 15.31
CA SER A 49 0.97 -2.85 16.78
C SER A 49 0.37 -1.65 17.52
N MET A 50 0.09 -0.55 16.83
CA MET A 50 -0.47 0.65 17.46
C MET A 50 -1.93 0.44 17.88
N PRO A 51 -2.31 0.93 19.09
CA PRO A 51 -3.58 0.57 19.72
C PRO A 51 -4.82 1.17 19.05
N SER A 52 -4.68 2.27 18.33
CA SER A 52 -5.83 2.90 17.67
C SER A 52 -5.46 3.60 16.36
N ARG A 53 -6.50 3.88 15.56
CA ARG A 53 -6.35 4.65 14.32
C ARG A 53 -5.81 6.05 14.57
N GLU A 54 -6.20 6.70 15.66
CA GLU A 54 -5.76 8.04 16.07
C GLU A 54 -4.26 8.06 16.31
N VAL A 55 -3.73 7.06 17.03
CA VAL A 55 -2.28 6.93 17.27
C VAL A 55 -1.52 6.73 15.95
N LYS A 56 -2.04 5.90 15.05
CA LYS A 56 -1.47 5.72 13.71
C LYS A 56 -1.43 7.04 12.92
N LEU A 57 -2.53 7.78 12.92
CA LEU A 57 -2.65 9.07 12.22
C LEU A 57 -1.68 10.11 12.78
N GLN A 58 -1.62 10.26 14.10
CA GLN A 58 -0.71 11.21 14.75
C GLN A 58 0.75 10.88 14.49
N THR A 59 1.10 9.59 14.53
CA THR A 59 2.46 9.12 14.26
C THR A 59 2.85 9.39 12.82
N PHE A 60 1.96 9.10 11.87
CA PHE A 60 2.22 9.33 10.46
C PHE A 60 2.26 10.81 10.09
N ASP A 61 1.34 11.62 10.63
CA ASP A 61 1.36 13.08 10.44
C ASP A 61 2.68 13.70 10.90
N ARG A 62 3.14 13.34 12.10
CA ARG A 62 4.43 13.78 12.63
C ARG A 62 5.60 13.33 11.75
N PHE A 63 5.58 12.09 11.27
CA PHE A 63 6.59 11.60 10.34
C PHE A 63 6.64 12.44 9.06
N LEU A 64 5.50 12.69 8.43
CA LEU A 64 5.43 13.49 7.19
C LEU A 64 5.98 14.89 7.37
N ARG A 65 5.68 15.57 8.50
CA ARG A 65 6.26 16.88 8.84
C ARG A 65 7.77 16.81 8.97
N ASN A 66 8.26 15.84 9.74
CA ASN A 66 9.69 15.69 10.01
C ASN A 66 10.50 15.41 8.73
N VAL A 67 10.01 14.54 7.84
CA VAL A 67 10.74 14.25 6.60
C VAL A 67 10.67 15.39 5.60
N THR A 68 9.58 16.15 5.60
CA THR A 68 9.46 17.36 4.77
C THR A 68 10.42 18.44 5.23
N GLU A 69 10.48 18.70 6.52
CA GLU A 69 11.42 19.67 7.10
C GLU A 69 12.88 19.25 6.87
N ARG A 70 13.19 17.98 7.08
CA ARG A 70 14.55 17.45 7.00
C ARG A 70 15.10 17.37 5.58
N TYR A 71 14.28 16.94 4.64
CA TYR A 71 14.72 16.58 3.29
C TYR A 71 14.27 17.54 2.21
N ALA A 72 13.29 18.41 2.49
CA ALA A 72 12.69 19.34 1.55
C ALA A 72 12.41 18.69 0.17
N PRO A 73 11.60 17.59 0.12
CA PRO A 73 11.29 16.94 -1.14
C PRO A 73 10.35 17.78 -2.00
N ASP A 74 10.45 17.63 -3.32
CA ASP A 74 9.50 18.19 -4.27
C ASP A 74 8.21 17.35 -4.38
N PHE A 75 8.31 16.05 -4.02
CA PHE A 75 7.20 15.09 -4.10
C PHE A 75 7.37 13.98 -3.07
N ILE A 76 6.27 13.58 -2.41
CA ILE A 76 6.24 12.41 -1.51
C ILE A 76 5.36 11.31 -2.12
N TYR A 77 5.91 10.10 -2.21
CA TYR A 77 5.18 8.90 -2.59
C TYR A 77 5.09 7.93 -1.42
N VAL A 78 3.87 7.60 -1.01
CA VAL A 78 3.59 6.65 0.07
C VAL A 78 3.39 5.26 -0.56
N ALA A 79 4.45 4.44 -0.52
CA ALA A 79 4.47 3.11 -1.13
C ALA A 79 3.84 2.01 -0.26
N CYS A 80 3.20 2.39 0.84
CA CYS A 80 2.57 1.52 1.81
C CYS A 80 1.05 1.62 1.72
N ASN A 81 0.35 0.50 1.61
CA ASN A 81 -1.11 0.47 1.61
C ASN A 81 -1.68 1.00 2.93
N THR A 82 -1.16 0.54 4.06
CA THR A 82 -1.61 0.98 5.40
C THR A 82 -1.47 2.48 5.59
N LEU A 83 -0.34 3.07 5.20
CA LEU A 83 -0.13 4.52 5.30
C LEU A 83 -0.94 5.29 4.26
N SER A 84 -1.11 4.75 3.06
CA SER A 84 -1.91 5.40 2.00
C SER A 84 -3.37 5.55 2.38
N VAL A 85 -3.97 4.57 3.08
CA VAL A 85 -5.36 4.69 3.54
C VAL A 85 -5.51 5.62 4.75
N LEU A 86 -4.43 5.94 5.46
CA LEU A 86 -4.40 6.92 6.53
C LEU A 86 -4.14 8.34 6.02
N LEU A 87 -3.43 8.46 4.91
CA LEU A 87 -2.93 9.73 4.37
C LEU A 87 -4.00 10.84 4.27
N PRO A 88 -5.20 10.60 3.69
CA PRO A 88 -6.22 11.64 3.52
C PRO A 88 -6.70 12.27 4.84
N ASP A 89 -6.57 11.54 5.95
CA ASP A 89 -7.04 11.99 7.26
C ASP A 89 -5.97 12.71 8.07
N THR A 90 -4.72 12.72 7.58
CA THR A 90 -3.64 13.47 8.25
C THR A 90 -3.80 14.98 8.07
N PRO A 91 -3.64 15.79 9.12
CA PRO A 91 -3.57 17.25 9.00
C PRO A 91 -2.49 17.72 8.02
N TYR A 92 -1.36 17.00 7.97
CA TYR A 92 -0.29 17.30 7.01
C TYR A 92 -0.80 17.28 5.57
N PHE A 93 -1.47 16.19 5.14
CA PHE A 93 -1.96 16.03 3.77
C PHE A 93 -2.98 17.11 3.37
N ARG A 94 -3.88 17.46 4.29
CA ARG A 94 -4.90 18.50 4.06
C ARG A 94 -4.32 19.90 3.85
N ASN A 95 -3.10 20.13 4.36
CA ASN A 95 -2.40 21.41 4.27
C ASN A 95 -1.09 21.32 3.49
N ALA A 96 -0.88 20.22 2.76
CA ALA A 96 0.37 19.97 2.05
C ALA A 96 0.60 21.02 0.95
N VAL A 97 1.78 21.61 0.94
CA VAL A 97 2.23 22.57 -0.08
C VAL A 97 2.97 21.88 -1.24
N ILE A 98 3.36 20.63 -1.04
CA ILE A 98 3.97 19.78 -2.07
C ILE A 98 3.03 18.63 -2.41
N PRO A 99 3.09 18.07 -3.62
CA PRO A 99 2.26 16.92 -3.98
C PRO A 99 2.65 15.69 -3.15
N VAL A 100 1.62 15.00 -2.63
CA VAL A 100 1.75 13.73 -1.92
C VAL A 100 0.78 12.73 -2.53
N LYS A 101 1.26 11.55 -2.90
CA LYS A 101 0.41 10.46 -3.44
C LYS A 101 0.63 9.17 -2.67
N GLY A 102 -0.46 8.42 -2.49
CA GLY A 102 -0.44 7.06 -1.99
C GLY A 102 -0.48 6.02 -3.11
N ILE A 103 -0.17 4.76 -2.77
CA ILE A 103 -0.17 3.65 -3.74
C ILE A 103 -1.59 3.14 -4.05
N VAL A 104 -2.59 3.44 -3.22
CA VAL A 104 -3.94 2.86 -3.30
C VAL A 104 -4.64 3.18 -4.63
N GLU A 105 -4.54 4.42 -5.11
CA GLU A 105 -5.13 4.80 -6.40
C GLU A 105 -4.50 4.00 -7.55
N THR A 106 -3.19 3.86 -7.56
CA THR A 106 -2.47 3.07 -8.57
C THR A 106 -2.84 1.59 -8.51
N GLY A 107 -2.93 1.04 -7.29
CA GLY A 107 -3.38 -0.34 -7.09
C GLY A 107 -4.82 -0.57 -7.57
N ALA A 108 -5.73 0.36 -7.30
CA ALA A 108 -7.10 0.28 -7.79
C ALA A 108 -7.19 0.37 -9.32
N GLU A 109 -6.36 1.21 -9.96
CA GLU A 109 -6.28 1.28 -11.43
C GLU A 109 -5.77 -0.02 -12.06
N LEU A 110 -4.78 -0.66 -11.44
CA LEU A 110 -4.26 -1.96 -11.92
C LEU A 110 -5.31 -3.06 -11.78
N LEU A 111 -6.04 -3.11 -10.65
CA LEU A 111 -7.16 -4.03 -10.47
C LEU A 111 -8.25 -3.79 -11.53
N LEU A 112 -8.61 -2.52 -11.78
CA LEU A 112 -9.62 -2.18 -12.78
C LEU A 112 -9.24 -2.67 -14.17
N ARG A 113 -8.00 -2.43 -14.62
CA ARG A 113 -7.49 -2.94 -15.90
C ARG A 113 -7.59 -4.47 -15.99
N GLY A 114 -7.26 -5.19 -14.92
CA GLY A 114 -7.39 -6.64 -14.88
C GLY A 114 -8.86 -7.10 -14.98
N LEU A 115 -9.78 -6.40 -14.31
CA LEU A 115 -11.22 -6.69 -14.37
C LEU A 115 -11.85 -6.35 -15.74
N GLU A 116 -11.33 -5.35 -16.44
CA GLU A 116 -11.73 -4.98 -17.80
C GLU A 116 -11.23 -5.98 -18.83
N ALA A 117 -10.02 -6.50 -18.64
CA ALA A 117 -9.43 -7.51 -19.51
C ALA A 117 -10.19 -8.85 -19.46
N ASP A 118 -10.77 -9.18 -18.30
CA ASP A 118 -11.61 -10.37 -18.14
C ASP A 118 -12.85 -10.04 -17.28
N PRO A 119 -14.03 -9.90 -17.92
CA PRO A 119 -15.29 -9.60 -17.21
C PRO A 119 -15.72 -10.67 -16.20
N GLN A 120 -15.21 -11.88 -16.26
CA GLN A 120 -15.48 -12.94 -15.30
C GLN A 120 -14.62 -12.85 -14.04
N SER A 121 -13.54 -12.07 -14.07
CA SER A 121 -12.61 -11.94 -12.95
C SER A 121 -13.24 -11.29 -11.71
N VAL A 122 -12.66 -11.63 -10.56
CA VAL A 122 -12.93 -11.02 -9.24
C VAL A 122 -11.69 -10.31 -8.76
N ALA A 123 -11.81 -9.06 -8.33
CA ALA A 123 -10.74 -8.34 -7.64
C ALA A 123 -10.63 -8.84 -6.21
N THR A 124 -9.46 -9.33 -5.84
CA THR A 124 -9.18 -9.73 -4.46
C THR A 124 -8.10 -8.84 -3.88
N ILE A 125 -8.45 -8.12 -2.82
CA ILE A 125 -7.57 -7.20 -2.12
C ILE A 125 -7.10 -7.89 -0.83
N PHE A 126 -5.80 -8.18 -0.75
CA PHE A 126 -5.16 -8.62 0.48
C PHE A 126 -4.53 -7.41 1.18
N GLY A 127 -4.52 -7.37 2.50
CA GLY A 127 -3.91 -6.26 3.21
C GLY A 127 -3.95 -6.42 4.72
N THR A 128 -3.34 -5.45 5.41
CA THR A 128 -3.48 -5.37 6.87
C THR A 128 -4.92 -5.07 7.26
N GLN A 129 -5.28 -5.35 8.51
CA GLN A 129 -6.61 -5.01 9.02
C GLN A 129 -6.94 -3.53 8.78
N THR A 130 -5.98 -2.62 9.03
CA THR A 130 -6.15 -1.18 8.79
C THR A 130 -6.49 -0.85 7.33
N THR A 131 -5.83 -1.51 6.36
CA THR A 131 -6.08 -1.31 4.92
C THR A 131 -7.48 -1.78 4.54
N ILE A 132 -7.88 -2.94 5.04
CA ILE A 132 -9.19 -3.54 4.71
C ILE A 132 -10.33 -2.76 5.36
N ASP A 133 -10.20 -2.38 6.64
CA ASP A 133 -11.22 -1.60 7.37
C ASP A 133 -11.46 -0.20 6.76
N ALA A 134 -10.42 0.39 6.17
CA ALA A 134 -10.56 1.67 5.47
C ALA A 134 -11.44 1.60 4.21
N GLY A 135 -11.58 0.42 3.60
CA GLY A 135 -12.45 0.19 2.46
C GLY A 135 -12.12 1.02 1.20
N ALA A 136 -10.89 1.55 1.09
CA ALA A 136 -10.53 2.47 0.02
C ALA A 136 -10.56 1.80 -1.36
N TYR A 137 -10.02 0.60 -1.50
CA TYR A 137 -10.06 -0.16 -2.75
C TYR A 137 -11.48 -0.49 -3.21
N PRO A 138 -12.34 -1.12 -2.39
CA PRO A 138 -13.72 -1.37 -2.77
C PRO A 138 -14.49 -0.11 -3.14
N ARG A 139 -14.25 1.01 -2.45
CA ARG A 139 -14.88 2.29 -2.76
C ARG A 139 -14.44 2.78 -4.15
N LEU A 140 -13.14 2.83 -4.43
CA LEU A 140 -12.60 3.29 -5.71
C LEU A 140 -13.06 2.42 -6.89
N LEU A 141 -13.11 1.11 -6.72
CA LEU A 141 -13.59 0.19 -7.76
C LEU A 141 -15.09 0.38 -8.02
N ARG A 142 -15.91 0.53 -6.98
CA ARG A 142 -17.34 0.79 -7.13
C ARG A 142 -17.63 2.15 -7.77
N GLU A 143 -16.88 3.19 -7.45
CA GLU A 143 -16.97 4.50 -8.09
C GLU A 143 -16.67 4.43 -9.60
N ARG A 144 -15.92 3.41 -10.04
CA ARG A 144 -15.62 3.08 -11.45
C ARG A 144 -16.58 2.06 -12.07
N GLY A 145 -17.69 1.74 -11.39
CA GLY A 145 -18.74 0.86 -11.90
C GLY A 145 -18.53 -0.63 -11.70
N VAL A 146 -17.52 -1.05 -10.91
CA VAL A 146 -17.32 -2.47 -10.60
C VAL A 146 -18.41 -2.94 -9.63
N ASP A 147 -19.11 -4.02 -9.99
CA ASP A 147 -20.12 -4.64 -9.14
C ASP A 147 -19.50 -5.15 -7.82
N ALA A 148 -20.19 -4.96 -6.71
CA ALA A 148 -19.73 -5.35 -5.39
C ALA A 148 -19.46 -6.86 -5.27
N SER A 149 -20.19 -7.70 -6.00
CA SER A 149 -20.00 -9.16 -6.05
C SER A 149 -18.68 -9.57 -6.71
N ARG A 150 -18.02 -8.65 -7.42
CA ARG A 150 -16.72 -8.84 -8.03
C ARG A 150 -15.56 -8.30 -7.18
N ILE A 151 -15.79 -7.96 -5.93
CA ILE A 151 -14.78 -7.38 -5.05
C ILE A 151 -14.72 -8.19 -3.75
N VAL A 152 -13.57 -8.79 -3.48
CA VAL A 152 -13.29 -9.52 -2.24
C VAL A 152 -12.17 -8.82 -1.49
N SER A 153 -12.36 -8.60 -0.20
CA SER A 153 -11.33 -8.05 0.68
C SER A 153 -10.95 -9.07 1.74
N GLN A 154 -9.64 -9.32 1.86
CA GLN A 154 -9.07 -10.28 2.81
C GLN A 154 -8.02 -9.60 3.68
N ALA A 155 -8.34 -9.45 4.97
CA ALA A 155 -7.34 -9.06 5.95
C ALA A 155 -6.39 -10.21 6.23
N CYS A 156 -5.09 -9.90 6.30
CA CYS A 156 -4.01 -10.84 6.56
C CYS A 156 -3.21 -10.37 7.79
N PRO A 157 -3.83 -10.40 9.01
CA PRO A 157 -3.15 -9.95 10.22
C PRO A 157 -1.90 -10.80 10.48
N GLY A 158 -0.78 -10.13 10.86
CA GLY A 158 0.49 -10.78 11.15
C GLY A 158 1.35 -11.13 9.93
N LEU A 159 0.78 -11.20 8.72
CA LEU A 159 1.53 -11.63 7.53
C LEU A 159 2.74 -10.73 7.23
N ALA A 160 2.64 -9.41 7.41
CA ALA A 160 3.76 -8.50 7.17
C ALA A 160 4.93 -8.75 8.14
N ASP A 161 4.63 -9.08 9.39
CA ASP A 161 5.62 -9.42 10.41
C ASP A 161 6.25 -10.77 10.09
N THR A 162 5.43 -11.78 9.74
CA THR A 162 5.91 -13.10 9.30
C THR A 162 6.86 -12.98 8.10
N ILE A 163 6.52 -12.18 7.08
CA ILE A 163 7.40 -11.95 5.91
C ILE A 163 8.75 -11.34 6.33
N SER A 164 8.74 -10.43 7.30
CA SER A 164 9.98 -9.77 7.77
C SER A 164 10.89 -10.70 8.59
N GLU A 165 10.32 -11.68 9.30
CA GLU A 165 11.03 -12.59 10.19
C GLU A 165 11.44 -13.91 9.53
N ASP A 166 10.67 -14.38 8.55
CA ASP A 166 10.81 -15.71 7.94
C ASP A 166 11.77 -15.68 6.74
N ARG A 167 13.06 -15.78 7.02
CA ARG A 167 14.11 -15.72 5.99
C ARG A 167 14.03 -16.85 4.95
N GLU A 168 13.51 -18.01 5.35
CA GLU A 168 13.39 -19.18 4.47
C GLU A 168 12.07 -19.20 3.70
N GLY A 169 11.10 -18.41 4.10
CA GLY A 169 9.80 -18.25 3.44
C GLY A 169 8.83 -19.42 3.63
N VAL A 170 9.15 -20.39 4.48
CA VAL A 170 8.32 -21.61 4.69
C VAL A 170 7.02 -21.24 5.40
N ARG A 171 7.12 -20.51 6.52
CA ARG A 171 5.96 -20.05 7.29
C ARG A 171 5.15 -19.04 6.48
N THR A 172 5.83 -18.11 5.84
CA THR A 172 5.23 -17.10 4.93
C THR A 172 4.39 -17.74 3.85
N LYS A 173 4.92 -18.77 3.16
CA LYS A 173 4.20 -19.50 2.13
C LYS A 173 2.93 -20.16 2.68
N SER A 174 3.02 -20.84 3.82
CA SER A 174 1.88 -21.50 4.46
C SER A 174 0.79 -20.51 4.86
N GLU A 175 1.17 -19.34 5.40
CA GLU A 175 0.21 -18.30 5.76
C GLU A 175 -0.46 -17.68 4.51
N ILE A 176 0.31 -17.42 3.46
CA ILE A 176 -0.24 -16.92 2.18
C ILE A 176 -1.26 -17.91 1.62
N GLU A 177 -0.93 -19.21 1.59
CA GLU A 177 -1.86 -20.24 1.13
C GLU A 177 -3.16 -20.26 1.95
N GLY A 178 -3.06 -20.08 3.27
CA GLY A 178 -4.21 -19.95 4.17
C GLY A 178 -5.08 -18.73 3.84
N TRP A 179 -4.47 -17.56 3.67
CA TRP A 179 -5.20 -16.33 3.35
C TRP A 179 -5.82 -16.35 1.95
N VAL A 180 -5.14 -16.93 0.97
CA VAL A 180 -5.70 -17.13 -0.38
C VAL A 180 -6.93 -18.04 -0.32
N ARG A 181 -6.86 -19.15 0.44
CA ARG A 181 -8.01 -20.05 0.62
C ARG A 181 -9.19 -19.34 1.27
N ALA A 182 -8.94 -18.57 2.35
CA ALA A 182 -9.96 -17.78 3.03
C ALA A 182 -10.58 -16.68 2.11
N ALA A 183 -9.81 -16.13 1.19
CA ALA A 183 -10.34 -15.19 0.20
C ALA A 183 -11.23 -15.89 -0.84
N ILE A 184 -10.82 -17.05 -1.32
CA ILE A 184 -11.59 -17.87 -2.28
C ILE A 184 -12.95 -18.28 -1.68
N GLU A 185 -13.00 -18.65 -0.39
CA GLU A 185 -14.24 -19.00 0.30
C GLU A 185 -15.27 -17.84 0.37
N LYS A 186 -14.81 -16.60 0.26
CA LYS A 186 -15.67 -15.41 0.21
C LYS A 186 -16.21 -15.11 -1.18
N MET A 187 -15.68 -15.73 -2.22
CA MET A 187 -16.11 -15.49 -3.60
C MET A 187 -17.50 -16.13 -3.84
N PRO A 188 -18.38 -15.44 -4.55
CA PRO A 188 -19.70 -16.01 -4.94
C PRO A 188 -19.56 -17.28 -5.80
N ASP A 189 -18.53 -17.34 -6.61
CA ASP A 189 -18.16 -18.49 -7.44
C ASP A 189 -16.64 -18.65 -7.39
N GLN A 190 -16.21 -19.75 -6.78
CA GLN A 190 -14.79 -20.07 -6.54
C GLN A 190 -14.03 -20.51 -7.81
N THR A 191 -14.72 -20.70 -8.92
CA THR A 191 -14.11 -21.06 -10.21
C THR A 191 -13.70 -19.85 -11.04
N ARG A 192 -14.07 -18.62 -10.61
CA ARG A 192 -13.79 -17.39 -11.35
C ARG A 192 -12.31 -17.01 -11.28
N PRO A 193 -11.76 -16.46 -12.37
CA PRO A 193 -10.42 -15.90 -12.34
C PRO A 193 -10.26 -14.76 -11.31
N VAL A 194 -9.06 -14.61 -10.78
CA VAL A 194 -8.75 -13.62 -9.74
C VAL A 194 -7.72 -12.62 -10.25
N VAL A 195 -8.01 -11.33 -10.06
CA VAL A 195 -7.01 -10.25 -10.15
C VAL A 195 -6.69 -9.81 -8.73
N ALA A 196 -5.47 -10.01 -8.27
CA ALA A 196 -5.07 -9.78 -6.89
C ALA A 196 -4.21 -8.53 -6.72
N CYS A 197 -4.39 -7.85 -5.59
CA CYS A 197 -3.52 -6.77 -5.09
C CYS A 197 -3.17 -7.07 -3.62
N LEU A 198 -1.89 -6.85 -3.27
CA LEU A 198 -1.38 -6.99 -1.91
C LEU A 198 -0.80 -5.66 -1.41
#